data_b260cef602044e24eda14217b430f245
#
_entry.id   b260cef602044e24eda14217b430f245
#
_cell.length_a   1.000
_cell.length_b   1.000
_cell.length_c   1.000
_cell.angle_alpha   90.00
_cell.angle_beta   90.00
_cell.angle_gamma   90.00
#
_symmetry.space_group_name_H-M   'P 1'
#
loop_
_entity.id
_entity.type
_entity.pdbx_description
1 polymer ?
#
loop_
_entity_poly.entity_id
_entity_poly.type
_entity_poly.pdbx_seq_one_letter_code
_entity_poly.pdbx_strand_id
1 'polypeptide(L)'
;MGGAVGLKGTDGKEILEKAVTLGATPVAPARAETFLCELKTIKEEIRLIVGAGSMGEYEARNQGYLCRVFGEQKKGTFPEDTVEIAKRIAEERVSLLIFCGGDGTARDVLNAVDVGLPVLGVPTGVKMHSAVFAVDPKAAARVTLRFLRKQLPLWEAEVMDIDEEAFRQGRVSARLHGYLLSPYEPSLIQGAKMASSITESELRNQAAIAIYVIESMKQDVVYVVSAGTTTRTIGDLLDAKKTLLGVDLFCNKKLIAKDVNEKQILEAIKDKLAQILVTPIGGQGFIFGRGNQQISPEVIRKVGKDNITIIATENKMKNLKRLKVDTGDLELDESFRGSINVITDYKVEQTLPIE
;
A
#
# COMPACT_ATOMS: atom_id res chain seq x y z
N MET A 1 3.67 5.82 -6.44
CA MET A 1 3.90 7.15 -6.99
C MET A 1 2.59 7.88 -7.32
N GLY A 2 1.76 7.39 -8.23
CA GLY A 2 0.52 8.06 -8.64
C GLY A 2 -0.54 8.25 -7.55
N GLY A 3 -0.58 7.41 -6.53
CA GLY A 3 -1.57 7.51 -5.46
C GLY A 3 -1.55 8.83 -4.69
N ALA A 4 -0.38 9.43 -4.48
CA ALA A 4 -0.26 10.73 -3.81
C ALA A 4 -0.89 11.89 -4.60
N VAL A 5 -0.99 11.75 -5.92
CA VAL A 5 -1.60 12.74 -6.82
C VAL A 5 -2.98 12.29 -7.33
N GLY A 6 -3.61 11.31 -6.69
CA GLY A 6 -4.96 10.85 -7.00
C GLY A 6 -5.08 9.92 -8.22
N LEU A 7 -3.96 9.49 -8.81
CA LEU A 7 -3.99 8.54 -9.92
C LEU A 7 -4.11 7.10 -9.41
N LYS A 8 -4.98 6.33 -10.06
CA LYS A 8 -5.19 4.91 -9.77
C LYS A 8 -4.34 4.08 -10.73
N GLY A 9 -3.31 3.45 -10.20
CA GLY A 9 -2.29 2.79 -10.99
C GLY A 9 -1.27 3.78 -11.58
N THR A 10 -0.07 3.31 -11.83
CA THR A 10 0.98 4.03 -12.55
C THR A 10 1.66 3.12 -13.56
N ASP A 11 0.94 2.07 -13.96
CA ASP A 11 1.41 1.18 -15.01
C ASP A 11 1.19 1.84 -16.36
N GLY A 12 2.25 1.87 -17.16
CA GLY A 12 2.29 2.52 -18.45
C GLY A 12 2.90 3.92 -18.45
N LYS A 13 3.58 4.23 -19.55
CA LYS A 13 4.39 5.44 -19.72
C LYS A 13 3.57 6.72 -19.56
N GLU A 14 2.39 6.76 -20.18
CA GLU A 14 1.52 7.96 -20.18
C GLU A 14 1.04 8.33 -18.76
N ILE A 15 0.65 7.32 -17.95
CA ILE A 15 0.17 7.54 -16.59
C ILE A 15 1.33 7.93 -15.68
N LEU A 16 2.51 7.36 -15.90
CA LEU A 16 3.73 7.72 -15.21
C LEU A 16 4.12 9.19 -15.46
N GLU A 17 4.13 9.62 -16.72
CA GLU A 17 4.40 11.00 -17.12
C GLU A 17 3.39 11.97 -16.51
N LYS A 18 2.11 11.60 -16.53
CA LYS A 18 1.04 12.38 -15.89
C LYS A 18 1.24 12.48 -14.37
N ALA A 19 1.63 11.39 -13.72
CA ALA A 19 1.92 11.39 -12.28
C ALA A 19 3.05 12.37 -11.95
N VAL A 20 4.15 12.33 -12.71
CA VAL A 20 5.30 13.23 -12.55
C VAL A 20 4.89 14.69 -12.78
N THR A 21 4.11 14.96 -13.81
CA THR A 21 3.59 16.31 -14.10
C THR A 21 2.72 16.84 -12.96
N LEU A 22 2.00 15.97 -12.26
CA LEU A 22 1.20 16.31 -11.07
C LEU A 22 2.04 16.42 -9.78
N GLY A 23 3.37 16.26 -9.87
CA GLY A 23 4.28 16.41 -8.74
C GLY A 23 4.54 15.11 -7.95
N ALA A 24 4.16 13.94 -8.50
CA ALA A 24 4.48 12.68 -7.85
C ALA A 24 5.98 12.37 -7.89
N THR A 25 6.53 11.94 -6.77
CA THR A 25 7.92 11.49 -6.65
C THR A 25 8.03 9.97 -6.65
N PRO A 26 9.13 9.39 -7.18
CA PRO A 26 9.39 7.96 -7.08
C PRO A 26 9.51 7.51 -5.63
N VAL A 27 8.76 6.47 -5.26
CA VAL A 27 8.75 5.89 -3.91
C VAL A 27 9.72 4.69 -3.81
N ALA A 28 9.94 3.99 -4.91
CA ALA A 28 10.76 2.79 -4.95
C ALA A 28 12.19 2.99 -4.41
N PRO A 29 12.94 4.06 -4.76
CA PRO A 29 14.28 4.28 -4.25
C PRO A 29 14.33 4.32 -2.71
N ALA A 30 13.49 5.14 -2.08
CA ALA A 30 13.44 5.27 -0.63
C ALA A 30 13.06 3.94 0.07
N ARG A 31 12.18 3.16 -0.54
CA ARG A 31 11.80 1.83 -0.02
C ARG A 31 12.94 0.81 -0.12
N ALA A 32 13.68 0.83 -1.24
CA ALA A 32 14.87 0.00 -1.42
C ALA A 32 15.98 0.39 -0.43
N GLU A 33 16.21 1.68 -0.23
CA GLU A 33 17.20 2.16 0.76
C GLU A 33 16.80 1.76 2.19
N THR A 34 15.51 1.88 2.55
CA THR A 34 15.02 1.41 3.87
C THR A 34 15.28 -0.08 4.05
N PHE A 35 14.95 -0.89 3.05
CA PHE A 35 15.21 -2.33 3.06
C PHE A 35 16.71 -2.64 3.24
N LEU A 36 17.58 -2.03 2.43
CA LEU A 36 19.02 -2.23 2.48
C LEU A 36 19.64 -1.74 3.80
N CYS A 37 19.12 -0.64 4.36
CA CYS A 37 19.55 -0.14 5.66
C CYS A 37 19.36 -1.16 6.78
N GLU A 38 18.21 -1.85 6.81
CA GLU A 38 17.91 -2.90 7.80
C GLU A 38 18.81 -4.15 7.64
N LEU A 39 19.37 -4.37 6.44
CA LEU A 39 20.30 -5.50 6.18
C LEU A 39 21.76 -5.17 6.49
N LYS A 40 22.08 -3.98 6.96
CA LYS A 40 23.49 -3.58 7.24
C LYS A 40 24.21 -4.50 8.22
N THR A 41 23.48 -5.15 9.13
CA THR A 41 24.04 -6.08 10.12
C THR A 41 24.70 -7.33 9.50
N ILE A 42 24.31 -7.69 8.27
CA ILE A 42 24.84 -8.84 7.55
C ILE A 42 25.53 -8.45 6.24
N LYS A 43 25.86 -7.17 6.09
CA LYS A 43 26.41 -6.61 4.85
C LYS A 43 27.64 -7.36 4.34
N GLU A 44 28.53 -7.76 5.24
CA GLU A 44 29.76 -8.47 4.91
C GLU A 44 29.52 -9.99 4.65
N GLU A 45 28.35 -10.51 5.00
CA GLU A 45 27.99 -11.91 4.83
C GLU A 45 27.28 -12.17 3.49
N ILE A 46 26.80 -11.13 2.81
CA ILE A 46 26.02 -11.21 1.58
C ILE A 46 26.77 -10.68 0.37
N ARG A 47 26.55 -11.31 -0.77
CA ARG A 47 26.97 -10.79 -2.08
C ARG A 47 25.75 -10.21 -2.79
N LEU A 48 25.81 -8.92 -3.09
CA LEU A 48 24.70 -8.22 -3.73
C LEU A 48 24.95 -8.12 -5.23
N ILE A 49 23.96 -8.55 -6.02
CA ILE A 49 23.91 -8.40 -7.47
C ILE A 49 22.70 -7.50 -7.78
N VAL A 50 22.90 -6.47 -8.58
CA VAL A 50 21.87 -5.44 -8.85
C VAL A 50 21.81 -5.08 -10.33
N GLY A 51 20.70 -4.51 -10.75
CA GLY A 51 20.60 -3.84 -12.05
C GLY A 51 21.28 -2.47 -12.03
N ALA A 52 21.77 -2.02 -13.17
CA ALA A 52 22.49 -0.77 -13.34
C ALA A 52 21.61 0.47 -13.03
N GLY A 53 22.21 1.49 -12.49
CA GLY A 53 21.57 2.77 -12.22
C GLY A 53 20.39 2.68 -11.25
N SER A 54 19.22 3.15 -11.68
CA SER A 54 17.97 3.14 -10.89
C SER A 54 17.32 1.78 -10.70
N MET A 55 17.97 0.70 -11.17
CA MET A 55 17.51 -0.67 -10.97
C MET A 55 18.22 -1.35 -9.77
N GLY A 56 18.64 -0.57 -8.79
CA GLY A 56 19.20 -1.03 -7.52
C GLY A 56 20.66 -0.61 -7.27
N GLU A 57 21.42 -0.24 -8.29
CA GLU A 57 22.84 0.17 -8.11
C GLU A 57 22.96 1.42 -7.27
N TYR A 58 22.14 2.44 -7.52
CA TYR A 58 22.22 3.70 -6.77
C TYR A 58 21.87 3.49 -5.31
N GLU A 59 20.80 2.80 -5.01
CA GLU A 59 20.34 2.52 -3.67
C GLU A 59 21.35 1.65 -2.90
N ALA A 60 21.93 0.64 -3.55
CA ALA A 60 22.96 -0.20 -2.96
C ALA A 60 24.23 0.61 -2.61
N ARG A 61 24.72 1.45 -3.54
CA ARG A 61 25.89 2.29 -3.32
C ARG A 61 25.65 3.37 -2.26
N ASN A 62 24.46 3.99 -2.24
CA ASN A 62 24.07 4.98 -1.23
C ASN A 62 24.08 4.38 0.18
N GLN A 63 23.68 3.10 0.31
CA GLN A 63 23.75 2.37 1.59
C GLN A 63 25.13 1.76 1.87
N GLY A 64 26.10 2.02 0.99
CA GLY A 64 27.52 1.61 1.14
C GLY A 64 27.78 0.14 0.80
N TYR A 65 26.90 -0.53 0.06
CA TYR A 65 27.15 -1.91 -0.38
C TYR A 65 28.11 -1.96 -1.56
N LEU A 66 28.98 -2.96 -1.54
CA LEU A 66 29.68 -3.41 -2.73
C LEU A 66 28.75 -4.35 -3.50
N CYS A 67 28.50 -4.05 -4.77
CA CYS A 67 27.59 -4.83 -5.58
C CYS A 67 28.16 -5.13 -6.97
N ARG A 68 27.82 -6.29 -7.51
CA ARG A 68 28.03 -6.62 -8.92
C ARG A 68 26.83 -6.09 -9.71
N VAL A 69 27.11 -5.36 -10.78
CA VAL A 69 26.08 -4.66 -11.55
C VAL A 69 25.86 -5.33 -12.88
N PHE A 70 24.61 -5.53 -13.25
CA PHE A 70 24.17 -6.03 -14.56
C PHE A 70 23.39 -5.00 -15.35
N GLY A 71 23.54 -5.06 -16.67
CA GLY A 71 22.90 -4.13 -17.60
C GLY A 71 23.66 -2.81 -17.75
N GLU A 72 23.05 -1.90 -18.43
CA GLU A 72 23.56 -0.55 -18.68
C GLU A 72 22.64 0.48 -18.04
N GLN A 73 23.24 1.57 -17.59
CA GLN A 73 22.49 2.70 -17.04
C GLN A 73 21.63 3.34 -18.12
N LYS A 74 20.33 3.46 -17.87
CA LYS A 74 19.34 4.09 -18.75
C LYS A 74 18.74 5.33 -18.09
N LYS A 75 18.32 6.31 -18.90
CA LYS A 75 17.59 7.50 -18.39
C LYS A 75 16.20 7.20 -17.86
N GLY A 76 15.62 6.09 -18.28
CA GLY A 76 14.32 5.56 -17.83
C GLY A 76 14.32 4.05 -18.02
N THR A 77 13.62 3.36 -17.15
CA THR A 77 13.48 1.89 -17.17
C THR A 77 12.05 1.48 -17.49
N PHE A 78 11.90 0.36 -18.17
CA PHE A 78 10.64 -0.19 -18.64
C PHE A 78 10.47 -1.64 -18.12
N PRO A 79 9.28 -2.24 -18.25
CA PRO A 79 9.05 -3.63 -17.84
C PRO A 79 10.04 -4.63 -18.46
N GLU A 80 10.43 -4.41 -19.73
CA GLU A 80 11.38 -5.24 -20.46
C GLU A 80 12.76 -5.25 -19.77
N ASP A 81 13.18 -4.12 -19.21
CA ASP A 81 14.44 -4.02 -18.46
C ASP A 81 14.39 -4.84 -17.19
N THR A 82 13.23 -4.85 -16.48
CA THR A 82 13.02 -5.68 -15.30
C THR A 82 13.13 -7.16 -15.64
N VAL A 83 12.47 -7.58 -16.73
CA VAL A 83 12.52 -8.97 -17.22
C VAL A 83 13.95 -9.37 -17.60
N GLU A 84 14.67 -8.53 -18.35
CA GLU A 84 16.04 -8.81 -18.77
C GLU A 84 16.97 -8.96 -17.56
N ILE A 85 16.96 -8.01 -16.65
CA ILE A 85 17.85 -8.02 -15.48
C ILE A 85 17.50 -9.19 -14.52
N ALA A 86 16.22 -9.45 -14.30
CA ALA A 86 15.80 -10.57 -13.46
C ALA A 86 16.27 -11.93 -14.02
N LYS A 87 16.20 -12.14 -15.35
CA LYS A 87 16.73 -13.34 -16.02
C LYS A 87 18.23 -13.47 -15.80
N ARG A 88 19.00 -12.41 -16.04
CA ARG A 88 20.45 -12.42 -15.87
C ARG A 88 20.87 -12.67 -14.43
N ILE A 89 20.14 -12.13 -13.45
CA ILE A 89 20.37 -12.39 -12.03
C ILE A 89 20.04 -13.85 -11.69
N ALA A 90 18.99 -14.41 -12.26
CA ALA A 90 18.60 -15.81 -12.04
C ALA A 90 19.66 -16.79 -12.54
N GLU A 91 20.33 -16.50 -13.66
CA GLU A 91 21.44 -17.29 -14.21
C GLU A 91 22.64 -17.39 -13.26
N GLU A 92 22.82 -16.40 -12.37
CA GLU A 92 23.88 -16.40 -11.36
C GLU A 92 23.57 -17.29 -10.13
N ARG A 93 22.45 -18.01 -10.14
CA ARG A 93 22.04 -18.92 -9.06
C ARG A 93 22.02 -18.25 -7.69
N VAL A 94 21.48 -17.04 -7.62
CA VAL A 94 21.30 -16.31 -6.36
C VAL A 94 20.38 -17.07 -5.41
N SER A 95 20.58 -16.90 -4.10
CA SER A 95 19.75 -17.55 -3.08
C SER A 95 18.35 -16.97 -2.99
N LEU A 96 18.19 -15.68 -3.31
CA LEU A 96 16.94 -14.95 -3.24
C LEU A 96 16.99 -13.77 -4.21
N LEU A 97 15.96 -13.61 -5.03
CA LEU A 97 15.77 -12.43 -5.86
C LEU A 97 14.81 -11.48 -5.13
N ILE A 98 15.22 -10.22 -5.01
CA ILE A 98 14.44 -9.19 -4.36
C ILE A 98 14.13 -8.10 -5.37
N PHE A 99 12.88 -7.66 -5.41
CA PHE A 99 12.48 -6.55 -6.25
C PHE A 99 11.67 -5.52 -5.46
N CYS A 100 11.79 -4.24 -5.82
CA CYS A 100 11.01 -3.13 -5.27
C CYS A 100 9.98 -2.68 -6.30
N GLY A 101 8.69 -2.91 -6.05
CA GLY A 101 7.67 -2.60 -7.03
C GLY A 101 6.24 -2.84 -6.58
N GLY A 102 5.34 -2.95 -7.54
CA GLY A 102 3.93 -3.29 -7.42
C GLY A 102 3.60 -4.63 -8.10
N ASP A 103 2.29 -4.91 -8.22
CA ASP A 103 1.79 -6.14 -8.86
C ASP A 103 2.27 -6.26 -10.32
N GLY A 104 2.35 -5.15 -11.08
CA GLY A 104 2.94 -5.13 -12.42
C GLY A 104 4.40 -5.61 -12.42
N THR A 105 5.22 -5.15 -11.46
CA THR A 105 6.61 -5.62 -11.33
C THR A 105 6.68 -7.09 -10.90
N ALA A 106 5.77 -7.56 -10.04
CA ALA A 106 5.69 -8.97 -9.67
C ALA A 106 5.39 -9.86 -10.90
N ARG A 107 4.50 -9.40 -11.78
CA ARG A 107 4.21 -10.07 -13.06
C ARG A 107 5.43 -10.09 -13.97
N ASP A 108 6.16 -8.98 -14.10
CA ASP A 108 7.36 -8.90 -14.94
C ASP A 108 8.46 -9.86 -14.43
N VAL A 109 8.63 -9.94 -13.10
CA VAL A 109 9.55 -10.90 -12.47
C VAL A 109 9.08 -12.33 -12.71
N LEU A 110 7.78 -12.64 -12.58
CA LEU A 110 7.24 -13.96 -12.90
C LEU A 110 7.54 -14.40 -14.33
N ASN A 111 7.45 -13.45 -15.29
CA ASN A 111 7.78 -13.73 -16.70
C ASN A 111 9.29 -13.92 -16.94
N ALA A 112 10.11 -13.55 -15.97
CA ALA A 112 11.57 -13.61 -16.08
C ALA A 112 12.19 -14.84 -15.44
N VAL A 113 11.62 -15.36 -14.35
CA VAL A 113 12.23 -16.40 -13.53
C VAL A 113 11.36 -17.64 -13.44
N ASP A 114 12.01 -18.78 -13.36
CA ASP A 114 11.34 -20.06 -13.14
C ASP A 114 10.94 -20.23 -11.67
N VAL A 115 10.02 -21.15 -11.40
CA VAL A 115 9.49 -21.47 -10.06
C VAL A 115 10.60 -21.95 -9.08
N GLY A 116 11.80 -22.26 -9.56
CA GLY A 116 12.92 -22.73 -8.74
C GLY A 116 13.68 -21.64 -7.98
N LEU A 117 13.55 -20.37 -8.36
CA LEU A 117 14.22 -19.25 -7.70
C LEU A 117 13.29 -18.60 -6.67
N PRO A 118 13.68 -18.56 -5.37
CA PRO A 118 12.95 -17.80 -4.38
C PRO A 118 12.91 -16.29 -4.69
N VAL A 119 11.75 -15.68 -4.57
CA VAL A 119 11.51 -14.25 -4.87
C VAL A 119 10.81 -13.59 -3.70
N LEU A 120 11.16 -12.34 -3.39
CA LEU A 120 10.49 -11.52 -2.38
C LEU A 120 10.29 -10.09 -2.89
N GLY A 121 9.07 -9.59 -2.80
CA GLY A 121 8.73 -8.22 -3.16
C GLY A 121 8.84 -7.25 -1.97
N VAL A 122 9.57 -6.15 -2.16
CA VAL A 122 9.51 -4.96 -1.29
C VAL A 122 8.39 -4.06 -1.80
N PRO A 123 7.34 -3.81 -1.01
CA PRO A 123 6.15 -3.13 -1.50
C PRO A 123 6.40 -1.65 -1.74
N THR A 124 6.11 -1.16 -2.93
CA THR A 124 6.17 0.25 -3.32
C THR A 124 4.85 0.80 -3.86
N GLY A 125 3.92 -0.08 -4.20
CA GLY A 125 2.60 0.26 -4.75
C GLY A 125 1.58 0.61 -3.67
N VAL A 126 0.47 1.18 -4.14
CA VAL A 126 -0.65 1.66 -3.31
C VAL A 126 -1.49 0.53 -2.77
N LYS A 127 -1.74 -0.49 -3.57
CA LYS A 127 -2.43 -1.74 -3.22
C LYS A 127 -1.68 -2.89 -3.86
N MET A 128 -1.27 -3.84 -3.06
CA MET A 128 -0.67 -5.07 -3.52
C MET A 128 -1.69 -6.18 -3.39
N HIS A 129 -1.89 -6.92 -4.46
CA HIS A 129 -2.78 -8.08 -4.49
C HIS A 129 -2.00 -9.39 -4.52
N SER A 130 -0.77 -9.34 -5.03
CA SER A 130 0.13 -10.50 -5.07
C SER A 130 0.65 -10.85 -3.68
N ALA A 131 0.71 -12.14 -3.37
CA ALA A 131 1.14 -12.66 -2.08
C ALA A 131 2.67 -12.73 -1.91
N VAL A 132 3.44 -12.37 -2.95
CA VAL A 132 4.91 -12.38 -2.95
C VAL A 132 5.53 -11.21 -2.17
N PHE A 133 4.73 -10.23 -1.75
CA PHE A 133 5.22 -9.05 -1.06
C PHE A 133 5.28 -9.22 0.45
N ALA A 134 6.33 -8.68 1.06
CA ALA A 134 6.31 -8.38 2.49
C ALA A 134 5.32 -7.25 2.81
N VAL A 135 4.93 -7.11 4.08
CA VAL A 135 3.98 -6.06 4.50
C VAL A 135 4.57 -4.65 4.40
N ASP A 136 5.89 -4.52 4.57
CA ASP A 136 6.65 -3.27 4.45
C ASP A 136 8.14 -3.56 4.18
N PRO A 137 8.99 -2.55 3.88
CA PRO A 137 10.42 -2.76 3.62
C PRO A 137 11.19 -3.37 4.80
N LYS A 138 10.86 -3.02 6.04
CA LYS A 138 11.50 -3.58 7.23
C LYS A 138 11.12 -5.04 7.44
N ALA A 139 9.86 -5.37 7.16
CA ALA A 139 9.39 -6.76 7.15
C ALA A 139 10.11 -7.58 6.06
N ALA A 140 10.30 -7.02 4.86
CA ALA A 140 11.07 -7.66 3.80
C ALA A 140 12.51 -7.97 4.23
N ALA A 141 13.17 -7.03 4.91
CA ALA A 141 14.50 -7.25 5.44
C ALA A 141 14.53 -8.36 6.50
N ARG A 142 13.55 -8.40 7.42
CA ARG A 142 13.43 -9.47 8.43
C ARG A 142 13.18 -10.84 7.80
N VAL A 143 12.33 -10.91 6.78
CA VAL A 143 12.09 -12.14 6.02
C VAL A 143 13.37 -12.59 5.33
N THR A 144 14.09 -11.68 4.67
CA THR A 144 15.39 -11.96 4.02
C THR A 144 16.39 -12.50 5.01
N LEU A 145 16.60 -11.86 6.17
CA LEU A 145 17.51 -12.32 7.23
C LEU A 145 17.18 -13.73 7.70
N ARG A 146 15.92 -14.00 8.00
CA ARG A 146 15.47 -15.31 8.47
C ARG A 146 15.58 -16.37 7.38
N PHE A 147 15.28 -16.03 6.14
CA PHE A 147 15.42 -16.94 5.00
C PHE A 147 16.88 -17.33 4.75
N LEU A 148 17.80 -16.38 4.70
CA LEU A 148 19.23 -16.64 4.53
C LEU A 148 19.80 -17.51 5.66
N ARG A 149 19.24 -17.42 6.86
CA ARG A 149 19.53 -18.30 8.01
C ARG A 149 18.80 -19.65 7.97
N LYS A 150 18.11 -19.97 6.87
CA LYS A 150 17.33 -21.21 6.68
C LYS A 150 16.24 -21.43 7.75
N GLN A 151 15.64 -20.35 8.23
CA GLN A 151 14.61 -20.36 9.27
C GLN A 151 13.18 -20.28 8.72
N LEU A 152 13.02 -20.12 7.42
CA LEU A 152 11.71 -19.98 6.80
C LEU A 152 11.50 -21.04 5.72
N PRO A 153 10.31 -21.64 5.66
CA PRO A 153 9.91 -22.46 4.52
C PRO A 153 9.63 -21.58 3.30
N LEU A 154 9.60 -22.24 2.15
CA LEU A 154 9.13 -21.65 0.89
C LEU A 154 7.68 -22.07 0.63
N TRP A 155 6.94 -21.20 -0.05
CA TRP A 155 5.60 -21.48 -0.54
C TRP A 155 5.39 -20.89 -1.93
N GLU A 156 4.37 -21.34 -2.63
CA GLU A 156 3.94 -20.79 -3.90
C GLU A 156 3.04 -19.56 -3.63
N ALA A 157 3.61 -18.37 -3.80
CA ALA A 157 2.92 -17.10 -3.60
C ALA A 157 2.18 -16.69 -4.88
N GLU A 158 0.91 -16.38 -4.76
CA GLU A 158 0.09 -15.92 -5.88
C GLU A 158 0.58 -14.57 -6.42
N VAL A 159 0.72 -14.47 -7.74
CA VAL A 159 0.92 -13.22 -8.47
C VAL A 159 -0.40 -12.86 -9.14
N MET A 160 -0.95 -11.72 -8.71
CA MET A 160 -2.24 -11.24 -9.17
C MET A 160 -2.04 -10.12 -10.19
N ASP A 161 -2.83 -10.15 -11.24
CA ASP A 161 -2.95 -9.03 -12.19
C ASP A 161 -4.28 -8.32 -11.94
N ILE A 162 -4.26 -7.01 -11.95
CA ILE A 162 -5.45 -6.20 -11.77
C ILE A 162 -5.88 -5.70 -13.12
N ASP A 163 -7.16 -5.90 -13.45
CA ASP A 163 -7.80 -5.20 -14.53
C ASP A 163 -7.90 -3.70 -14.16
N GLU A 164 -6.90 -2.93 -14.61
CA GLU A 164 -6.82 -1.50 -14.32
C GLU A 164 -7.99 -0.70 -14.89
N GLU A 165 -8.60 -1.18 -15.98
CA GLU A 165 -9.76 -0.52 -16.57
C GLU A 165 -11.01 -0.76 -15.69
N ALA A 166 -11.24 -1.99 -15.25
CA ALA A 166 -12.26 -2.31 -14.26
C ALA A 166 -12.01 -1.56 -12.94
N PHE A 167 -10.74 -1.46 -12.53
CA PHE A 167 -10.32 -0.74 -11.33
C PHE A 167 -10.60 0.78 -11.43
N ARG A 168 -10.34 1.39 -12.59
CA ARG A 168 -10.70 2.80 -12.86
C ARG A 168 -12.21 3.04 -12.84
N GLN A 169 -12.99 2.04 -13.23
CA GLN A 169 -14.47 2.06 -13.16
C GLN A 169 -15.01 1.72 -11.76
N GLY A 170 -14.14 1.56 -10.75
CA GLY A 170 -14.52 1.27 -9.36
C GLY A 170 -14.85 -0.21 -9.10
N ARG A 171 -14.54 -1.11 -10.04
CA ARG A 171 -14.69 -2.57 -9.89
C ARG A 171 -13.32 -3.17 -9.56
N VAL A 172 -13.24 -4.01 -8.53
CA VAL A 172 -12.03 -4.78 -8.23
C VAL A 172 -12.14 -6.10 -8.97
N SER A 173 -11.39 -6.23 -10.05
CA SER A 173 -11.21 -7.49 -10.77
C SER A 173 -9.72 -7.84 -10.70
N ALA A 174 -9.39 -8.84 -9.90
CA ALA A 174 -8.04 -9.38 -9.80
C ALA A 174 -8.03 -10.78 -10.44
N ARG A 175 -7.11 -10.99 -11.37
CA ARG A 175 -6.91 -12.28 -12.04
C ARG A 175 -5.61 -12.90 -11.56
N LEU A 176 -5.64 -14.18 -11.23
CA LEU A 176 -4.41 -14.94 -10.97
C LEU A 176 -3.59 -15.01 -12.27
N HIS A 177 -2.35 -14.52 -12.20
CA HIS A 177 -1.42 -14.53 -13.33
C HIS A 177 -0.47 -15.73 -13.26
N GLY A 178 -0.11 -16.16 -12.06
CA GLY A 178 0.75 -17.31 -11.80
C GLY A 178 1.24 -17.36 -10.35
N TYR A 179 2.29 -18.14 -10.13
CA TYR A 179 2.88 -18.35 -8.82
C TYR A 179 4.38 -18.09 -8.86
N LEU A 180 4.92 -17.48 -7.81
CA LEU A 180 6.34 -17.36 -7.52
C LEU A 180 6.66 -18.12 -6.24
N LEU A 181 7.83 -18.77 -6.20
CA LEU A 181 8.34 -19.35 -4.97
C LEU A 181 8.79 -18.20 -4.05
N SER A 182 8.30 -18.15 -2.81
CA SER A 182 8.61 -17.06 -1.88
C SER A 182 8.85 -17.57 -0.46
N PRO A 183 9.74 -16.94 0.32
CA PRO A 183 9.85 -17.25 1.75
C PRO A 183 8.52 -16.97 2.47
N TYR A 184 8.08 -17.90 3.31
CA TYR A 184 6.79 -17.82 4.00
C TYR A 184 6.94 -17.44 5.47
N GLU A 185 6.40 -16.30 5.84
CA GLU A 185 6.23 -15.82 7.21
C GLU A 185 4.88 -15.12 7.34
N PRO A 186 3.84 -15.75 7.91
CA PRO A 186 2.46 -15.24 7.91
C PRO A 186 2.28 -13.83 8.46
N SER A 187 3.12 -13.43 9.43
CA SER A 187 3.03 -12.11 10.06
C SER A 187 3.74 -11.01 9.27
N LEU A 188 4.59 -11.34 8.32
CA LEU A 188 5.47 -10.42 7.59
C LEU A 188 5.21 -10.41 6.07
N ILE A 189 4.45 -11.37 5.55
CA ILE A 189 4.10 -11.49 4.12
C ILE A 189 2.64 -11.07 3.91
N GLN A 190 2.36 -10.45 2.79
CA GLN A 190 0.98 -10.13 2.40
C GLN A 190 0.23 -11.42 2.07
N GLY A 191 -0.87 -11.67 2.76
CA GLY A 191 -1.78 -12.75 2.37
C GLY A 191 -2.50 -12.41 1.07
N ALA A 192 -2.77 -13.43 0.23
CA ALA A 192 -3.62 -13.27 -0.93
C ALA A 192 -5.00 -12.75 -0.48
N LYS A 193 -5.38 -11.60 -1.02
CA LYS A 193 -6.74 -11.09 -0.81
C LYS A 193 -7.67 -11.79 -1.78
N MET A 194 -8.24 -12.89 -1.36
CA MET A 194 -9.49 -13.31 -1.96
C MET A 194 -10.50 -12.17 -1.74
N ALA A 195 -11.13 -11.71 -2.81
CA ALA A 195 -12.30 -10.87 -2.70
C ALA A 195 -13.32 -11.64 -1.87
N SER A 196 -13.43 -11.32 -0.59
CA SER A 196 -14.39 -11.96 0.29
C SER A 196 -15.79 -11.66 -0.25
N SER A 197 -16.59 -12.70 -0.47
CA SER A 197 -18.00 -12.54 -0.77
C SER A 197 -18.62 -11.71 0.35
N ILE A 198 -19.21 -10.57 -0.01
CA ILE A 198 -19.86 -9.70 0.97
C ILE A 198 -21.11 -10.45 1.44
N THR A 199 -21.11 -10.89 2.69
CA THR A 199 -22.27 -11.55 3.30
C THR A 199 -23.35 -10.53 3.69
N GLU A 200 -24.59 -10.96 3.84
CA GLU A 200 -25.68 -10.08 4.29
C GLU A 200 -25.40 -9.46 5.67
N SER A 201 -24.76 -10.22 6.56
CA SER A 201 -24.33 -9.71 7.87
C SER A 201 -23.27 -8.61 7.76
N GLU A 202 -22.35 -8.73 6.83
CA GLU A 202 -21.32 -7.71 6.56
C GLU A 202 -21.96 -6.41 6.03
N LEU A 203 -22.94 -6.52 5.12
CA LEU A 203 -23.67 -5.35 4.61
C LEU A 203 -24.45 -4.64 5.71
N ARG A 204 -25.11 -5.40 6.60
CA ARG A 204 -25.84 -4.84 7.75
C ARG A 204 -24.89 -4.11 8.71
N ASN A 205 -23.74 -4.69 9.01
CA ASN A 205 -22.75 -4.07 9.87
C ASN A 205 -22.15 -2.81 9.23
N GLN A 206 -21.85 -2.82 7.91
CA GLN A 206 -21.41 -1.62 7.19
C GLN A 206 -22.47 -0.52 7.24
N ALA A 207 -23.75 -0.85 7.07
CA ALA A 207 -24.84 0.10 7.15
C ALA A 207 -25.00 0.69 8.57
N ALA A 208 -24.89 -0.14 9.61
CA ALA A 208 -24.97 0.29 11.01
C ALA A 208 -23.86 1.30 11.37
N ILE A 209 -22.61 1.01 10.98
CA ILE A 209 -21.47 1.93 11.12
C ILE A 209 -21.74 3.24 10.36
N ALA A 210 -22.18 3.15 9.10
CA ALA A 210 -22.39 4.31 8.28
C ALA A 210 -23.51 5.22 8.81
N ILE A 211 -24.61 4.64 9.33
CA ILE A 211 -25.69 5.40 9.98
C ILE A 211 -25.14 6.17 11.18
N TYR A 212 -24.39 5.50 12.07
CA TYR A 212 -23.83 6.15 13.25
C TYR A 212 -22.87 7.30 12.89
N VAL A 213 -22.02 7.10 11.87
CA VAL A 213 -21.13 8.15 11.37
C VAL A 213 -21.92 9.33 10.80
N ILE A 214 -22.94 9.08 9.96
CA ILE A 214 -23.78 10.13 9.36
C ILE A 214 -24.54 10.93 10.42
N GLU A 215 -25.06 10.27 11.46
CA GLU A 215 -25.71 10.93 12.59
C GLU A 215 -24.75 11.83 13.37
N SER A 216 -23.49 11.40 13.49
CA SER A 216 -22.44 12.12 14.20
C SER A 216 -21.81 13.27 13.39
N MET A 217 -22.10 13.38 12.09
CA MET A 217 -21.57 14.44 11.23
C MET A 217 -22.06 15.83 11.66
N LYS A 218 -21.10 16.71 11.94
CA LYS A 218 -21.33 18.10 12.36
C LYS A 218 -21.55 19.01 11.16
N GLN A 219 -22.31 20.08 11.39
CA GLN A 219 -22.53 21.13 10.39
C GLN A 219 -21.23 21.92 10.16
N ASP A 220 -21.01 22.33 8.92
CA ASP A 220 -19.88 23.15 8.44
C ASP A 220 -18.49 22.54 8.68
N VAL A 221 -18.42 21.23 8.92
CA VAL A 221 -17.18 20.46 9.00
C VAL A 221 -16.95 19.73 7.68
N VAL A 222 -15.72 19.79 7.16
CA VAL A 222 -15.30 19.02 5.98
C VAL A 222 -14.83 17.65 6.41
N TYR A 223 -15.47 16.60 5.89
CA TYR A 223 -15.09 15.22 6.10
C TYR A 223 -14.27 14.70 4.94
N VAL A 224 -13.00 14.35 5.21
CA VAL A 224 -12.08 13.72 4.26
C VAL A 224 -12.28 12.21 4.37
N VAL A 225 -13.02 11.63 3.44
CA VAL A 225 -13.47 10.23 3.50
C VAL A 225 -12.61 9.35 2.61
N SER A 226 -11.83 8.46 3.23
CA SER A 226 -10.86 7.61 2.54
C SER A 226 -11.50 6.53 1.66
N ALA A 227 -10.65 5.88 0.84
CA ALA A 227 -11.01 4.69 0.08
C ALA A 227 -11.50 3.55 0.98
N GLY A 228 -12.38 2.69 0.45
CA GLY A 228 -12.81 1.43 1.08
C GLY A 228 -14.30 1.15 0.95
N THR A 229 -14.69 -0.11 1.13
CA THR A 229 -16.09 -0.54 1.06
C THR A 229 -16.91 0.00 2.22
N THR A 230 -16.37 -0.02 3.45
CA THR A 230 -17.06 0.49 4.64
C THR A 230 -17.32 2.00 4.53
N THR A 231 -16.34 2.77 4.06
CA THR A 231 -16.50 4.22 3.84
C THR A 231 -17.42 4.54 2.67
N ARG A 232 -17.47 3.68 1.64
CA ARG A 232 -18.37 3.84 0.48
C ARG A 232 -19.83 3.78 0.91
N THR A 233 -20.19 2.91 1.85
CA THR A 233 -21.56 2.76 2.36
C THR A 233 -22.11 4.07 2.92
N ILE A 234 -21.26 4.96 3.44
CA ILE A 234 -21.66 6.31 3.88
C ILE A 234 -22.18 7.13 2.68
N GLY A 235 -21.47 7.08 1.56
CA GLY A 235 -21.91 7.74 0.33
C GLY A 235 -23.22 7.15 -0.19
N ASP A 236 -23.34 5.82 -0.19
CA ASP A 236 -24.55 5.13 -0.67
C ASP A 236 -25.78 5.52 0.16
N LEU A 237 -25.67 5.63 1.49
CA LEU A 237 -26.75 6.06 2.38
C LEU A 237 -27.06 7.58 2.28
N LEU A 238 -26.13 8.39 1.81
CA LEU A 238 -26.33 9.82 1.54
C LEU A 238 -26.78 10.09 0.08
N ASP A 239 -27.13 9.06 -0.68
CA ASP A 239 -27.43 9.14 -2.12
C ASP A 239 -26.33 9.84 -2.92
N ALA A 240 -25.09 9.66 -2.49
CA ALA A 240 -23.91 10.25 -3.10
C ALA A 240 -23.04 9.16 -3.72
N LYS A 241 -22.69 9.32 -5.00
CA LYS A 241 -21.81 8.36 -5.70
C LYS A 241 -20.34 8.52 -5.25
N LYS A 242 -20.05 8.11 -4.00
CA LYS A 242 -18.68 8.08 -3.49
C LYS A 242 -17.82 7.10 -4.28
N THR A 243 -16.55 7.47 -4.50
CA THR A 243 -15.58 6.58 -5.15
C THR A 243 -15.17 5.43 -4.20
N LEU A 244 -15.03 4.22 -4.73
CA LEU A 244 -14.57 3.07 -3.94
C LEU A 244 -13.10 3.18 -3.55
N LEU A 245 -12.29 3.75 -4.41
CA LEU A 245 -10.82 3.70 -4.35
C LEU A 245 -10.17 5.09 -4.16
N GLY A 246 -10.96 6.16 -4.28
CA GLY A 246 -10.53 7.53 -4.09
C GLY A 246 -10.84 8.07 -2.70
N VAL A 247 -10.27 9.23 -2.40
CA VAL A 247 -10.61 10.07 -1.27
C VAL A 247 -11.64 11.10 -1.74
N ASP A 248 -12.74 11.19 -1.05
CA ASP A 248 -13.83 12.12 -1.39
C ASP A 248 -14.09 13.07 -0.22
N LEU A 249 -14.58 14.27 -0.53
CA LEU A 249 -14.91 15.27 0.48
C LEU A 249 -16.42 15.43 0.64
N PHE A 250 -16.86 15.45 1.90
CA PHE A 250 -18.24 15.72 2.28
C PHE A 250 -18.29 16.92 3.20
N CYS A 251 -19.36 17.71 3.07
CA CYS A 251 -19.70 18.78 4.00
C CYS A 251 -21.22 18.87 4.09
N ASN A 252 -21.76 19.05 5.31
CA ASN A 252 -23.19 19.10 5.54
C ASN A 252 -23.95 17.91 4.91
N LYS A 253 -23.37 16.71 5.04
CA LYS A 253 -23.88 15.44 4.48
C LYS A 253 -24.00 15.43 2.94
N LYS A 254 -23.34 16.35 2.25
CA LYS A 254 -23.30 16.43 0.79
C LYS A 254 -21.89 16.17 0.29
N LEU A 255 -21.78 15.45 -0.79
CA LEU A 255 -20.54 15.23 -1.50
C LEU A 255 -20.13 16.54 -2.21
N ILE A 256 -19.00 17.12 -1.84
CA ILE A 256 -18.50 18.39 -2.38
C ILE A 256 -17.37 18.23 -3.38
N ALA A 257 -16.59 17.13 -3.29
CA ALA A 257 -15.56 16.78 -4.27
C ALA A 257 -15.29 15.28 -4.28
N LYS A 258 -14.92 14.75 -5.44
CA LYS A 258 -14.63 13.32 -5.67
C LYS A 258 -13.18 13.11 -6.05
N ASP A 259 -12.61 11.99 -5.58
CA ASP A 259 -11.31 11.48 -5.99
C ASP A 259 -10.23 12.57 -5.95
N VAL A 260 -10.21 13.29 -4.83
CA VAL A 260 -9.35 14.47 -4.62
C VAL A 260 -7.91 14.06 -4.35
N ASN A 261 -6.98 14.90 -4.78
CA ASN A 261 -5.57 14.82 -4.41
C ASN A 261 -5.27 15.67 -3.15
N GLU A 262 -4.03 15.58 -2.64
CA GLU A 262 -3.56 16.32 -1.47
C GLU A 262 -3.83 17.83 -1.56
N LYS A 263 -3.47 18.46 -2.68
CA LYS A 263 -3.67 19.90 -2.92
C LYS A 263 -5.13 20.32 -2.78
N GLN A 264 -6.03 19.54 -3.36
CA GLN A 264 -7.47 19.79 -3.31
C GLN A 264 -8.03 19.60 -1.90
N ILE A 265 -7.50 18.63 -1.13
CA ILE A 265 -7.87 18.46 0.27
C ILE A 265 -7.42 19.67 1.07
N LEU A 266 -6.15 20.07 0.98
CA LEU A 266 -5.58 21.20 1.72
C LEU A 266 -6.33 22.52 1.44
N GLU A 267 -6.70 22.77 0.19
CA GLU A 267 -7.48 23.94 -0.18
C GLU A 267 -8.91 23.90 0.43
N ALA A 268 -9.55 22.73 0.38
CA ALA A 268 -10.92 22.57 0.91
C ALA A 268 -11.00 22.74 2.44
N ILE A 269 -9.90 22.41 3.17
CA ILE A 269 -9.84 22.48 4.63
C ILE A 269 -9.09 23.73 5.15
N LYS A 270 -8.69 24.65 4.26
CA LYS A 270 -7.82 25.79 4.59
C LYS A 270 -8.34 26.61 5.76
N ASP A 271 -9.63 26.99 5.70
CA ASP A 271 -10.29 27.87 6.66
C ASP A 271 -11.51 27.19 7.31
N LYS A 272 -11.54 25.85 7.33
CA LYS A 272 -12.67 25.08 7.85
C LYS A 272 -12.20 24.05 8.86
N LEU A 273 -13.07 23.72 9.80
CA LEU A 273 -12.91 22.54 10.60
C LEU A 273 -13.00 21.31 9.70
N ALA A 274 -12.15 20.31 9.95
CA ALA A 274 -12.14 19.10 9.16
C ALA A 274 -12.00 17.87 10.04
N GLN A 275 -12.53 16.76 9.56
CA GLN A 275 -12.33 15.42 10.12
C GLN A 275 -11.89 14.46 9.03
N ILE A 276 -11.01 13.53 9.39
CA ILE A 276 -10.60 12.44 8.52
C ILE A 276 -11.34 11.17 8.93
N LEU A 277 -11.97 10.52 7.96
CA LEU A 277 -12.66 9.25 8.15
C LEU A 277 -11.96 8.17 7.34
N VAL A 278 -11.37 7.20 8.04
CA VAL A 278 -10.57 6.12 7.45
C VAL A 278 -11.09 4.74 7.83
N THR A 279 -10.79 3.77 7.00
CA THR A 279 -10.97 2.34 7.30
C THR A 279 -9.66 1.60 7.04
N PRO A 280 -9.33 0.57 7.83
CA PRO A 280 -8.16 -0.26 7.55
C PRO A 280 -8.21 -0.82 6.13
N ILE A 281 -7.13 -0.65 5.39
CA ILE A 281 -7.04 -1.02 3.99
C ILE A 281 -6.52 -2.45 3.91
N GLY A 282 -7.36 -3.30 3.36
CA GLY A 282 -7.09 -4.73 3.27
C GLY A 282 -6.93 -5.44 4.61
N GLY A 283 -6.36 -6.65 4.60
CA GLY A 283 -6.09 -7.45 5.80
C GLY A 283 -4.86 -7.04 6.59
N GLN A 284 -4.19 -5.91 6.24
CA GLN A 284 -2.89 -5.53 6.80
C GLN A 284 -2.97 -4.52 7.94
N GLY A 285 -4.14 -3.91 8.16
CA GLY A 285 -4.37 -2.96 9.25
C GLY A 285 -3.83 -1.54 9.00
N PHE A 286 -3.39 -1.19 7.79
CA PHE A 286 -2.95 0.17 7.50
C PHE A 286 -4.13 1.14 7.41
N ILE A 287 -4.11 2.20 8.21
CA ILE A 287 -5.10 3.28 8.18
C ILE A 287 -4.60 4.48 7.36
N PHE A 288 -3.28 4.67 7.25
CA PHE A 288 -2.64 5.70 6.42
C PHE A 288 -1.47 5.14 5.62
N GLY A 289 -1.16 5.79 4.48
CA GLY A 289 0.00 5.52 3.64
C GLY A 289 -0.17 4.34 2.67
N ARG A 290 -1.28 3.62 2.74
CA ARG A 290 -1.58 2.48 1.88
C ARG A 290 -2.98 2.63 1.28
N GLY A 291 -3.05 3.11 0.03
CA GLY A 291 -4.31 3.28 -0.70
C GLY A 291 -5.06 4.58 -0.41
N ASN A 292 -4.48 5.47 0.37
CA ASN A 292 -5.01 6.81 0.67
C ASN A 292 -3.89 7.85 0.88
N GLN A 293 -2.80 7.77 0.10
CA GLN A 293 -1.66 8.69 0.20
C GLN A 293 -2.02 10.16 -0.07
N GLN A 294 -3.20 10.42 -0.66
CA GLN A 294 -3.75 11.77 -0.78
C GLN A 294 -4.00 12.42 0.60
N ILE A 295 -4.25 11.58 1.63
CA ILE A 295 -4.26 12.01 3.04
C ILE A 295 -2.81 11.97 3.51
N SER A 296 -2.07 13.00 3.12
CA SER A 296 -0.63 13.13 3.36
C SER A 296 -0.32 13.52 4.81
N PRO A 297 0.96 13.47 5.23
CA PRO A 297 1.39 13.99 6.52
C PRO A 297 0.94 15.44 6.76
N GLU A 298 0.96 16.29 5.73
CA GLU A 298 0.52 17.68 5.85
C GLU A 298 -0.98 17.78 6.12
N VAL A 299 -1.79 17.01 5.42
CA VAL A 299 -3.24 16.92 5.65
C VAL A 299 -3.52 16.44 7.07
N ILE A 300 -2.83 15.39 7.53
CA ILE A 300 -3.03 14.82 8.87
C ILE A 300 -2.67 15.84 9.95
N ARG A 301 -1.52 16.53 9.81
CA ARG A 301 -1.11 17.57 10.76
C ARG A 301 -2.09 18.73 10.81
N LYS A 302 -2.61 19.14 9.64
CA LYS A 302 -3.57 20.25 9.56
C LYS A 302 -4.92 19.91 10.18
N VAL A 303 -5.41 18.70 10.01
CA VAL A 303 -6.65 18.22 10.61
C VAL A 303 -6.49 17.94 12.11
N GLY A 304 -5.32 17.41 12.51
CA GLY A 304 -5.03 16.99 13.88
C GLY A 304 -5.55 15.59 14.18
N LYS A 305 -4.82 14.86 15.02
CA LYS A 305 -5.09 13.44 15.34
C LYS A 305 -6.43 13.22 16.02
N ASP A 306 -6.86 14.15 16.88
CA ASP A 306 -8.14 14.09 17.60
C ASP A 306 -9.36 14.19 16.68
N ASN A 307 -9.14 14.59 15.43
CA ASN A 307 -10.16 14.71 14.39
C ASN A 307 -10.09 13.54 13.38
N ILE A 308 -9.54 12.40 13.78
CA ILE A 308 -9.47 11.19 12.96
C ILE A 308 -10.44 10.16 13.53
N THR A 309 -11.35 9.69 12.70
CA THR A 309 -12.28 8.62 13.01
C THR A 309 -11.94 7.39 12.20
N ILE A 310 -11.76 6.26 12.88
CA ILE A 310 -11.48 4.97 12.24
C ILE A 310 -12.73 4.12 12.32
N ILE A 311 -13.12 3.53 11.19
CA ILE A 311 -14.26 2.62 11.10
C ILE A 311 -13.83 1.29 10.50
N ALA A 312 -14.30 0.19 11.06
CA ALA A 312 -14.02 -1.15 10.52
C ALA A 312 -15.14 -2.10 10.91
N THR A 313 -15.59 -2.95 10.00
CA THR A 313 -16.57 -3.98 10.33
C THR A 313 -15.99 -5.01 11.30
N GLU A 314 -16.87 -5.67 12.06
CA GLU A 314 -16.48 -6.76 12.95
C GLU A 314 -15.69 -7.85 12.23
N ASN A 315 -16.04 -8.13 10.97
CA ASN A 315 -15.32 -9.11 10.17
C ASN A 315 -13.89 -8.69 9.86
N LYS A 316 -13.65 -7.40 9.59
CA LYS A 316 -12.29 -6.86 9.46
C LYS A 316 -11.54 -6.94 10.79
N MET A 317 -12.20 -6.61 11.91
CA MET A 317 -11.61 -6.62 13.25
C MET A 317 -11.15 -8.01 13.69
N LYS A 318 -11.88 -9.08 13.36
CA LYS A 318 -11.49 -10.47 13.68
C LYS A 318 -10.09 -10.84 13.20
N ASN A 319 -9.66 -10.25 12.09
CA ASN A 319 -8.38 -10.54 11.45
C ASN A 319 -7.30 -9.49 11.76
N LEU A 320 -7.65 -8.41 12.47
CA LEU A 320 -6.75 -7.32 12.80
C LEU A 320 -6.37 -7.37 14.28
N LYS A 321 -5.09 -7.62 14.56
CA LYS A 321 -4.54 -7.58 15.93
C LYS A 321 -4.03 -6.17 16.29
N ARG A 322 -3.74 -5.33 15.30
CA ARG A 322 -3.16 -4.00 15.44
C ARG A 322 -3.44 -3.17 14.18
N LEU A 323 -3.40 -1.86 14.34
CA LEU A 323 -3.41 -0.92 13.24
C LEU A 323 -1.98 -0.48 12.89
N LYS A 324 -1.79 0.04 11.68
CA LYS A 324 -0.49 0.49 11.18
C LYS A 324 -0.62 1.83 10.48
N VAL A 325 0.44 2.62 10.58
CA VAL A 325 0.62 3.88 9.88
C VAL A 325 1.93 3.81 9.10
N ASP A 326 1.92 4.27 7.83
CA ASP A 326 3.11 4.29 6.96
C ASP A 326 2.98 5.48 6.00
N THR A 327 2.94 6.68 6.56
CA THR A 327 2.79 7.92 5.80
C THR A 327 4.07 8.28 5.03
N GLY A 328 5.20 7.72 5.41
CA GLY A 328 6.52 8.07 4.94
C GLY A 328 7.20 9.19 5.75
N ASP A 329 6.51 9.71 6.77
CA ASP A 329 7.02 10.68 7.74
C ASP A 329 7.17 10.00 9.09
N LEU A 330 8.41 9.69 9.46
CA LEU A 330 8.73 8.89 10.63
C LEU A 330 8.25 9.53 11.94
N GLU A 331 8.34 10.85 12.07
CA GLU A 331 7.91 11.57 13.27
C GLU A 331 6.40 11.48 13.43
N LEU A 332 5.66 11.66 12.34
CA LEU A 332 4.21 11.52 12.35
C LEU A 332 3.80 10.08 12.64
N ASP A 333 4.42 9.10 12.00
CA ASP A 333 4.12 7.68 12.18
C ASP A 333 4.36 7.26 13.65
N GLU A 334 5.51 7.64 14.24
CA GLU A 334 5.81 7.41 15.66
C GLU A 334 4.79 8.09 16.59
N SER A 335 4.31 9.26 16.22
CA SER A 335 3.32 10.00 17.00
C SER A 335 1.96 9.31 17.13
N PHE A 336 1.66 8.35 16.25
CA PHE A 336 0.45 7.53 16.30
C PHE A 336 0.56 6.32 17.22
N ARG A 337 1.75 5.98 17.70
CA ARG A 337 1.91 4.84 18.60
C ARG A 337 1.04 4.98 19.83
N GLY A 338 0.41 3.89 20.23
CA GLY A 338 -0.50 3.84 21.37
C GLY A 338 -1.73 3.01 21.05
N SER A 339 -2.88 3.46 21.53
CA SER A 339 -4.17 2.81 21.30
C SER A 339 -5.17 3.80 20.75
N ILE A 340 -6.03 3.34 19.86
CA ILE A 340 -7.08 4.16 19.27
C ILE A 340 -8.40 3.39 19.21
N ASN A 341 -9.52 4.11 19.32
CA ASN A 341 -10.84 3.55 19.20
C ASN A 341 -11.24 3.42 17.73
N VAL A 342 -11.84 2.31 17.39
CA VAL A 342 -12.37 1.96 16.08
C VAL A 342 -13.87 1.72 16.22
N ILE A 343 -14.68 2.44 15.46
CA ILE A 343 -16.12 2.21 15.40
C ILE A 343 -16.37 0.92 14.62
N THR A 344 -16.98 -0.07 15.27
CA THR A 344 -17.18 -1.42 14.73
C THR A 344 -18.64 -1.79 14.48
N ASP A 345 -19.57 -1.04 15.06
CA ASP A 345 -21.01 -1.14 14.84
C ASP A 345 -21.70 0.18 15.28
N TYR A 346 -23.02 0.24 15.22
CA TYR A 346 -23.80 1.37 15.68
C TYR A 346 -23.55 1.62 17.18
N LYS A 347 -22.88 2.75 17.51
CA LYS A 347 -22.46 3.12 18.88
C LYS A 347 -21.57 2.08 19.60
N VAL A 348 -20.87 1.24 18.84
CA VAL A 348 -19.93 0.25 19.38
C VAL A 348 -18.52 0.60 18.92
N GLU A 349 -17.62 0.66 19.88
CA GLU A 349 -16.20 0.91 19.63
C GLU A 349 -15.35 -0.21 20.21
N GLN A 350 -14.24 -0.50 19.55
CA GLN A 350 -13.20 -1.41 20.03
C GLN A 350 -11.85 -0.69 19.98
N THR A 351 -11.03 -0.89 20.99
CA THR A 351 -9.70 -0.29 21.06
C THR A 351 -8.68 -1.23 20.46
N LEU A 352 -7.84 -0.72 19.56
CA LEU A 352 -6.71 -1.44 18.98
C LEU A 352 -5.40 -0.66 19.17
N PRO A 353 -4.27 -1.39 19.35
CA PRO A 353 -2.95 -0.77 19.33
C PRO A 353 -2.59 -0.31 17.92
N ILE A 354 -1.82 0.78 17.82
CA ILE A 354 -1.15 1.26 16.61
C ILE A 354 0.35 1.03 16.76
N GLU A 355 0.97 0.47 15.71
CA GLU A 355 2.43 0.26 15.60
C GLU A 355 3.03 0.99 14.41
#